data_04eb134ad27eab8f844fd776620ae1f6
#
_entry.id   04eb134ad27eab8f844fd776620ae1f6
#
_cell.length_a   1.000
_cell.length_b   1.000
_cell.length_c   1.000
_cell.angle_alpha   90.00
_cell.angle_beta   90.00
_cell.angle_gamma   90.00
#
_symmetry.space_group_name_H-M   'P 1'
#
loop_
_entity.id
_entity.type
_entity.pdbx_description
1 polymer ?
#
loop_
_entity_poly.entity_id
_entity_poly.type
_entity_poly.pdbx_seq_one_letter_code
_entity_poly.pdbx_strand_id
1 'polypeptide(L)'
;MTFRTESAQARAAACLTCHQKEAERFQFRRSEHKLTGVACNDCHAPHFPAMSAGLLRQKTPELCFSCHREVRSSFAMPVRHKVLEGSLGCTDCHTPHGSQSRFSMRGVHNETCTRCHVEKGGPFAFEHLASRIEGCTSCHLPHGSTNKFLLKRHEERVLCLECHSNAPLFHNQAPGAFFQGACTRCHTEIHGSNFNRFFFH
;
A
#
# COMPACT_ATOMS: atom_id res chain seq x y z
N MET A 1 4.42 -21.28 -33.44
CA MET A 1 3.71 -21.31 -32.14
C MET A 1 3.01 -19.97 -31.97
N THR A 2 1.71 -19.96 -31.98
CA THR A 2 0.91 -18.73 -31.73
C THR A 2 0.60 -18.64 -30.26
N PHE A 3 1.39 -17.86 -29.51
CA PHE A 3 1.20 -17.62 -28.07
C PHE A 3 -0.22 -17.16 -27.66
N ARG A 4 -1.07 -16.81 -28.62
CA ARG A 4 -2.43 -16.33 -28.35
C ARG A 4 -3.42 -17.41 -27.93
N THR A 5 -3.18 -18.65 -28.30
CA THR A 5 -4.10 -19.78 -28.04
C THR A 5 -3.66 -20.67 -26.88
N GLU A 6 -2.47 -20.45 -26.34
CA GLU A 6 -1.93 -21.24 -25.24
C GLU A 6 -2.40 -20.73 -23.87
N SER A 7 -2.51 -21.67 -22.92
CA SER A 7 -2.82 -21.33 -21.54
C SER A 7 -1.75 -20.40 -20.93
N ALA A 8 -2.13 -19.57 -19.97
CA ALA A 8 -1.19 -18.72 -19.26
C ALA A 8 -0.02 -19.51 -18.63
N GLN A 9 -0.29 -20.73 -18.22
CA GLN A 9 0.71 -21.64 -17.67
C GLN A 9 1.74 -22.05 -18.73
N ALA A 10 1.31 -22.41 -19.93
CA ALA A 10 2.20 -22.80 -21.03
C ALA A 10 3.05 -21.58 -21.48
N ARG A 11 2.43 -20.41 -21.61
CA ARG A 11 3.13 -19.16 -21.94
C ARG A 11 4.20 -18.78 -20.91
N ALA A 12 3.91 -18.93 -19.61
CA ALA A 12 4.86 -18.67 -18.55
C ALA A 12 5.98 -19.71 -18.50
N ALA A 13 5.67 -20.99 -18.77
CA ALA A 13 6.66 -22.06 -18.76
C ALA A 13 7.79 -21.83 -19.76
N ALA A 14 7.50 -21.31 -20.94
CA ALA A 14 8.51 -20.98 -21.94
C ALA A 14 9.59 -19.99 -21.42
N CYS A 15 9.19 -19.01 -20.63
CA CYS A 15 10.12 -18.04 -20.04
C CYS A 15 10.86 -18.63 -18.83
N LEU A 16 10.17 -19.43 -18.03
CA LEU A 16 10.69 -20.01 -16.80
C LEU A 16 11.76 -21.09 -17.02
N THR A 17 11.92 -21.63 -18.22
CA THR A 17 13.05 -22.51 -18.55
C THR A 17 14.40 -21.84 -18.28
N CYS A 18 14.52 -20.56 -18.58
CA CYS A 18 15.74 -19.77 -18.35
C CYS A 18 15.66 -18.90 -17.09
N HIS A 19 14.49 -18.30 -16.83
CA HIS A 19 14.30 -17.29 -15.78
C HIS A 19 13.82 -17.83 -14.43
N GLN A 20 13.92 -19.14 -14.16
CA GLN A 20 13.43 -19.72 -12.90
C GLN A 20 14.36 -19.54 -11.70
N LYS A 21 15.64 -19.24 -11.93
CA LYS A 21 16.66 -19.18 -10.87
C LYS A 21 16.76 -17.81 -10.19
N GLU A 22 16.12 -16.80 -10.74
CA GLU A 22 16.16 -15.46 -10.16
C GLU A 22 15.16 -15.34 -8.98
N ALA A 23 15.65 -14.89 -7.84
CA ALA A 23 14.88 -14.84 -6.59
C ALA A 23 13.54 -14.10 -6.73
N GLU A 24 13.50 -12.99 -7.47
CA GLU A 24 12.26 -12.24 -7.71
C GLU A 24 11.22 -13.04 -8.50
N ARG A 25 11.67 -13.89 -9.43
CA ARG A 25 10.78 -14.71 -10.28
C ARG A 25 10.36 -16.01 -9.62
N PHE A 26 11.10 -16.47 -8.63
CA PHE A 26 10.70 -17.61 -7.82
C PHE A 26 9.37 -17.36 -7.11
N GLN A 27 9.15 -16.14 -6.63
CA GLN A 27 7.89 -15.75 -5.97
C GLN A 27 6.70 -15.72 -6.93
N PHE A 28 6.93 -15.49 -8.25
CA PHE A 28 5.87 -15.44 -9.23
C PHE A 28 5.00 -16.72 -9.24
N ARG A 29 5.59 -17.87 -8.99
CA ARG A 29 4.86 -19.16 -8.95
C ARG A 29 3.75 -19.20 -7.90
N ARG A 30 3.87 -18.37 -6.85
CA ARG A 30 2.93 -18.26 -5.73
C ARG A 30 2.17 -16.91 -5.73
N SER A 31 2.45 -16.06 -6.70
CA SER A 31 1.84 -14.74 -6.78
C SER A 31 0.37 -14.80 -7.15
N GLU A 32 -0.39 -13.81 -6.71
CA GLU A 32 -1.78 -13.61 -7.11
C GLU A 32 -1.92 -13.53 -8.64
N HIS A 33 -0.98 -12.86 -9.33
CA HIS A 33 -0.96 -12.78 -10.78
C HIS A 33 -0.90 -14.16 -11.42
N LYS A 34 -0.04 -15.04 -10.92
CA LYS A 34 0.05 -16.41 -11.42
C LYS A 34 -1.22 -17.21 -11.15
N LEU A 35 -1.78 -17.08 -9.95
CA LEU A 35 -2.99 -17.80 -9.54
C LEU A 35 -4.22 -17.35 -10.34
N THR A 36 -4.27 -16.06 -10.74
CA THR A 36 -5.35 -15.48 -11.55
C THR A 36 -5.13 -15.62 -13.06
N GLY A 37 -4.09 -16.34 -13.48
CA GLY A 37 -3.87 -16.66 -14.90
C GLY A 37 -3.10 -15.60 -15.68
N VAL A 38 -2.38 -14.70 -15.02
CA VAL A 38 -1.46 -13.76 -15.68
C VAL A 38 -0.16 -14.48 -16.06
N ALA A 39 0.31 -14.26 -17.27
CA ALA A 39 1.58 -14.80 -17.78
C ALA A 39 2.60 -13.66 -18.00
N CYS A 40 3.88 -14.04 -18.15
CA CYS A 40 4.97 -13.10 -18.33
C CYS A 40 4.73 -12.10 -19.48
N ASN A 41 4.24 -12.60 -20.60
CA ASN A 41 3.99 -11.80 -21.80
C ASN A 41 2.72 -10.93 -21.74
N ASP A 42 1.95 -11.00 -20.67
CA ASP A 42 0.85 -10.04 -20.44
C ASP A 42 1.39 -8.68 -19.98
N CYS A 43 2.58 -8.68 -19.36
CA CYS A 43 3.29 -7.47 -18.94
C CYS A 43 4.56 -7.19 -19.76
N HIS A 44 5.28 -8.22 -20.21
CA HIS A 44 6.56 -8.09 -20.90
C HIS A 44 6.43 -8.33 -22.41
N ALA A 45 7.17 -7.53 -23.20
CA ALA A 45 7.28 -7.65 -24.66
C ALA A 45 8.77 -7.70 -25.05
N PRO A 46 9.43 -8.87 -24.97
CA PRO A 46 10.88 -8.98 -25.15
C PRO A 46 11.38 -8.53 -26.52
N HIS A 47 10.55 -8.58 -27.57
CA HIS A 47 10.94 -8.19 -28.91
C HIS A 47 10.68 -6.71 -29.22
N PHE A 48 9.56 -6.15 -28.72
CA PHE A 48 9.12 -4.77 -29.00
C PHE A 48 8.57 -4.11 -27.72
N PRO A 49 9.42 -3.82 -26.74
CA PRO A 49 8.97 -3.20 -25.50
C PRO A 49 8.63 -1.72 -25.69
N ALA A 50 7.59 -1.24 -25.02
CA ALA A 50 7.32 0.19 -24.90
C ALA A 50 8.26 0.87 -23.90
N MET A 51 8.87 0.08 -23.01
CA MET A 51 9.91 0.50 -22.07
C MET A 51 11.05 -0.51 -22.09
N SER A 52 12.28 -0.06 -22.28
CA SER A 52 13.48 -0.91 -22.23
C SER A 52 13.72 -1.47 -20.83
N ALA A 53 13.50 -0.67 -19.79
CA ALA A 53 13.57 -1.14 -18.42
C ALA A 53 12.46 -2.17 -18.15
N GLY A 54 12.86 -3.40 -17.85
CA GLY A 54 11.96 -4.53 -17.63
C GLY A 54 11.24 -5.03 -18.88
N LEU A 55 11.56 -4.54 -20.07
CA LEU A 55 10.93 -4.94 -21.34
C LEU A 55 9.40 -4.87 -21.31
N LEU A 56 8.83 -3.85 -20.70
CA LEU A 56 7.39 -3.71 -20.52
C LEU A 56 6.69 -3.35 -21.82
N ARG A 57 5.52 -3.95 -22.05
CA ARG A 57 4.68 -3.71 -23.23
C ARG A 57 3.93 -2.38 -23.20
N GLN A 58 3.81 -1.77 -22.04
CA GLN A 58 3.24 -0.43 -21.82
C GLN A 58 4.02 0.28 -20.72
N LYS A 59 3.97 1.62 -20.72
CA LYS A 59 4.50 2.41 -19.61
C LYS A 59 3.69 2.19 -18.35
N THR A 60 4.33 2.28 -17.21
CA THR A 60 3.66 2.38 -15.91
C THR A 60 3.25 3.83 -15.67
N PRO A 61 2.10 4.08 -15.01
CA PRO A 61 1.18 3.13 -14.38
C PRO A 61 0.13 2.50 -15.31
N GLU A 62 0.04 2.88 -16.58
CA GLU A 62 -1.01 2.45 -17.53
C GLU A 62 -1.02 0.93 -17.71
N LEU A 63 0.14 0.29 -17.71
CA LEU A 63 0.24 -1.17 -17.76
C LEU A 63 -0.57 -1.82 -16.64
N CYS A 64 -0.41 -1.32 -15.42
CA CYS A 64 -1.12 -1.85 -14.25
C CYS A 64 -2.61 -1.52 -14.29
N PHE A 65 -2.97 -0.30 -14.69
CA PHE A 65 -4.35 0.17 -14.79
C PHE A 65 -5.17 -0.52 -15.88
N SER A 66 -4.53 -1.17 -16.84
CA SER A 66 -5.25 -1.96 -17.85
C SER A 66 -6.12 -3.05 -17.23
N CYS A 67 -5.71 -3.56 -16.05
CA CYS A 67 -6.45 -4.54 -15.26
C CYS A 67 -6.96 -3.95 -13.92
N HIS A 68 -6.14 -3.14 -13.23
CA HIS A 68 -6.46 -2.54 -11.91
C HIS A 68 -7.16 -1.18 -12.05
N ARG A 69 -8.37 -1.19 -12.65
CA ARG A 69 -9.13 0.04 -12.97
C ARG A 69 -9.61 0.79 -11.73
N GLU A 70 -9.99 0.04 -10.69
CA GLU A 70 -10.45 0.59 -9.41
C GLU A 70 -9.32 1.36 -8.70
N VAL A 71 -8.10 0.88 -8.83
CA VAL A 71 -6.91 1.55 -8.26
C VAL A 71 -6.64 2.87 -9.00
N ARG A 72 -6.85 2.92 -10.32
CA ARG A 72 -6.78 4.17 -11.09
C ARG A 72 -7.74 5.22 -10.55
N SER A 73 -8.97 4.83 -10.24
CA SER A 73 -9.98 5.75 -9.66
C SER A 73 -9.53 6.29 -8.31
N SER A 74 -8.90 5.45 -7.48
CA SER A 74 -8.34 5.88 -6.19
C SER A 74 -7.24 6.93 -6.37
N PHE A 75 -6.33 6.75 -7.32
CA PHE A 75 -5.29 7.74 -7.65
C PHE A 75 -5.83 9.03 -8.29
N ALA A 76 -7.09 9.09 -8.71
CA ALA A 76 -7.73 10.31 -9.17
C ALA A 76 -8.31 11.16 -8.03
N MET A 77 -8.30 10.68 -6.78
CA MET A 77 -8.78 11.42 -5.62
C MET A 77 -7.88 12.61 -5.28
N PRO A 78 -8.42 13.65 -4.60
CA PRO A 78 -7.69 14.90 -4.34
C PRO A 78 -6.46 14.72 -3.46
N VAL A 79 -6.49 13.80 -2.50
CA VAL A 79 -5.35 13.46 -1.65
C VAL A 79 -4.84 12.09 -2.05
N ARG A 80 -3.60 12.01 -2.55
CA ARG A 80 -3.03 10.79 -3.11
C ARG A 80 -1.51 10.81 -3.10
N HIS A 81 -0.88 9.66 -3.19
CA HIS A 81 0.51 9.58 -3.63
C HIS A 81 0.60 9.94 -5.12
N LYS A 82 1.65 10.65 -5.49
CA LYS A 82 1.81 11.24 -6.83
C LYS A 82 2.28 10.21 -7.88
N VAL A 83 1.48 9.17 -8.07
CA VAL A 83 1.75 8.11 -9.06
C VAL A 83 1.40 8.57 -10.47
N LEU A 84 0.28 9.30 -10.63
CA LEU A 84 -0.14 9.83 -11.93
C LEU A 84 0.81 10.92 -12.44
N GLU A 85 1.48 11.62 -11.55
CA GLU A 85 2.47 12.65 -11.83
C GLU A 85 3.89 12.06 -12.06
N GLY A 86 4.05 10.74 -11.89
CA GLY A 86 5.31 10.05 -12.12
C GLY A 86 6.36 10.19 -11.01
N SER A 87 6.00 10.78 -9.85
CA SER A 87 6.92 10.90 -8.70
C SER A 87 7.12 9.57 -7.98
N LEU A 88 6.15 8.67 -8.09
CA LEU A 88 6.20 7.30 -7.55
C LEU A 88 5.67 6.32 -8.59
N GLY A 89 6.17 5.10 -8.56
CA GLY A 89 5.67 3.99 -9.36
C GLY A 89 4.95 2.94 -8.50
N CYS A 90 4.11 2.15 -9.13
CA CYS A 90 3.45 1.02 -8.46
C CYS A 90 4.47 0.08 -7.81
N THR A 91 5.61 -0.10 -8.47
CA THR A 91 6.69 -0.98 -8.03
C THR A 91 7.55 -0.41 -6.90
N ASP A 92 7.34 0.83 -6.48
CA ASP A 92 7.99 1.35 -5.27
C ASP A 92 7.39 0.71 -4.01
N CYS A 93 6.12 0.32 -4.09
CA CYS A 93 5.40 -0.33 -2.99
C CYS A 93 5.12 -1.82 -3.24
N HIS A 94 4.88 -2.22 -4.49
CA HIS A 94 4.48 -3.58 -4.85
C HIS A 94 5.56 -4.32 -5.66
N THR A 95 5.58 -5.65 -5.52
CA THR A 95 6.36 -6.55 -6.38
C THR A 95 5.41 -7.33 -7.28
N PRO A 96 5.31 -7.01 -8.57
CA PRO A 96 4.36 -7.66 -9.48
C PRO A 96 4.63 -9.15 -9.67
N HIS A 97 5.84 -9.59 -9.40
CA HIS A 97 6.22 -11.02 -9.41
C HIS A 97 5.84 -11.76 -8.12
N GLY A 98 5.24 -11.06 -7.15
CA GLY A 98 4.83 -11.62 -5.87
C GLY A 98 5.84 -11.41 -4.75
N SER A 99 5.37 -11.54 -3.53
CA SER A 99 6.16 -11.52 -2.31
C SER A 99 5.52 -12.45 -1.27
N GLN A 100 6.14 -12.54 -0.10
CA GLN A 100 5.54 -13.22 1.05
C GLN A 100 4.52 -12.35 1.78
N SER A 101 4.49 -11.05 1.46
CA SER A 101 3.60 -10.09 2.07
C SER A 101 2.26 -10.02 1.34
N ARG A 102 1.20 -9.78 2.09
CA ARG A 102 -0.14 -9.56 1.53
C ARG A 102 -0.11 -8.44 0.49
N PHE A 103 -0.91 -8.57 -0.57
CA PHE A 103 -0.96 -7.65 -1.72
C PHE A 103 0.37 -7.46 -2.43
N SER A 104 1.26 -8.45 -2.37
CA SER A 104 2.58 -8.39 -2.99
C SER A 104 3.38 -7.13 -2.63
N MET A 105 3.33 -6.72 -1.36
CA MET A 105 4.10 -5.57 -0.88
C MET A 105 5.60 -5.87 -0.87
N ARG A 106 6.43 -4.84 -1.08
CA ARG A 106 7.90 -4.96 -1.05
C ARG A 106 8.48 -5.29 0.33
N GLY A 107 7.84 -4.81 1.38
CA GLY A 107 8.21 -5.07 2.76
C GLY A 107 7.10 -5.79 3.52
N VAL A 108 7.44 -6.35 4.64
CA VAL A 108 6.46 -6.92 5.57
C VAL A 108 5.83 -5.79 6.39
N HIS A 109 4.54 -5.92 6.66
CA HIS A 109 3.79 -4.99 7.49
C HIS A 109 3.96 -3.51 7.05
N ASN A 110 4.54 -2.68 7.92
CA ASN A 110 4.73 -1.25 7.71
C ASN A 110 6.01 -0.87 6.95
N GLU A 111 6.93 -1.80 6.74
CA GLU A 111 8.25 -1.54 6.15
C GLU A 111 8.16 -0.82 4.80
N THR A 112 7.20 -1.18 3.97
CA THR A 112 7.01 -0.49 2.68
C THR A 112 6.76 1.00 2.85
N CYS A 113 5.99 1.38 3.86
CA CYS A 113 5.63 2.76 4.13
C CYS A 113 6.79 3.52 4.79
N THR A 114 7.41 2.90 5.78
CA THR A 114 8.46 3.54 6.60
C THR A 114 9.80 3.68 5.89
N ARG A 115 9.97 3.10 4.72
CA ARG A 115 11.12 3.40 3.84
C ARG A 115 11.17 4.87 3.42
N CYS A 116 10.03 5.54 3.32
CA CYS A 116 9.92 6.97 3.01
C CYS A 116 9.43 7.78 4.21
N HIS A 117 8.50 7.23 5.00
CA HIS A 117 7.94 7.83 6.21
C HIS A 117 8.70 7.36 7.47
N VAL A 118 10.02 7.59 7.48
CA VAL A 118 10.94 7.06 8.50
C VAL A 118 10.53 7.50 9.90
N GLU A 119 10.07 8.75 10.03
CA GLU A 119 9.66 9.35 11.30
C GLU A 119 8.40 8.72 11.92
N LYS A 120 7.66 7.91 11.12
CA LYS A 120 6.47 7.17 11.59
C LYS A 120 6.78 5.71 11.92
N GLY A 121 8.02 5.27 11.69
CA GLY A 121 8.44 3.88 11.83
C GLY A 121 8.83 3.45 13.24
N GLY A 122 9.16 4.39 14.10
CA GLY A 122 9.72 4.08 15.40
C GLY A 122 11.17 3.57 15.35
N PRO A 123 11.64 2.82 16.34
CA PRO A 123 10.89 2.46 17.54
C PRO A 123 10.59 3.65 18.46
N PHE A 124 9.44 3.60 19.12
CA PHE A 124 9.04 4.60 20.10
C PHE A 124 9.02 4.00 21.51
N ALA A 125 9.29 4.82 22.54
CA ALA A 125 9.16 4.41 23.93
C ALA A 125 7.70 4.05 24.28
N PHE A 126 6.75 4.74 23.67
CA PHE A 126 5.32 4.49 23.77
C PHE A 126 4.76 4.31 22.36
N GLU A 127 4.51 3.07 21.97
CA GLU A 127 3.99 2.74 20.66
C GLU A 127 2.46 2.75 20.64
N HIS A 128 1.86 3.25 19.57
CA HIS A 128 0.44 3.07 19.32
C HIS A 128 0.21 1.69 18.71
N LEU A 129 -0.38 0.78 19.47
CA LEU A 129 -0.54 -0.62 19.07
C LEU A 129 -1.28 -0.79 17.74
N ALA A 130 -2.24 0.08 17.42
CA ALA A 130 -2.93 0.04 16.14
C ALA A 130 -1.97 0.23 14.96
N SER A 131 -1.05 1.20 15.02
CA SER A 131 -0.06 1.37 13.96
C SER A 131 0.99 0.25 13.96
N ARG A 132 1.30 -0.31 15.11
CA ARG A 132 2.28 -1.40 15.24
C ARG A 132 1.73 -2.75 14.77
N ILE A 133 0.51 -3.12 15.17
CA ILE A 133 -0.08 -4.44 14.94
C ILE A 133 -0.96 -4.46 13.68
N GLU A 134 -1.88 -3.50 13.56
CA GLU A 134 -2.83 -3.45 12.43
C GLU A 134 -2.20 -2.81 11.18
N GLY A 135 -1.19 -1.98 11.36
CA GLY A 135 -0.44 -1.33 10.31
C GLY A 135 -1.02 -0.01 9.81
N CYS A 136 -0.24 0.68 8.98
CA CYS A 136 -0.58 2.01 8.46
C CYS A 136 -1.94 2.03 7.74
N THR A 137 -2.28 0.96 7.04
CA THR A 137 -3.52 0.84 6.28
C THR A 137 -4.76 0.58 7.13
N SER A 138 -4.63 0.45 8.45
CA SER A 138 -5.78 0.49 9.36
C SER A 138 -6.45 1.86 9.36
N CYS A 139 -5.68 2.93 9.21
CA CYS A 139 -6.14 4.31 9.21
C CYS A 139 -6.03 5.01 7.84
N HIS A 140 -5.09 4.64 7.00
CA HIS A 140 -4.77 5.31 5.74
C HIS A 140 -5.15 4.51 4.50
N LEU A 141 -5.52 5.22 3.42
CA LEU A 141 -5.79 4.71 2.08
C LEU A 141 -4.66 5.15 1.15
N PRO A 142 -3.60 4.35 0.95
CA PRO A 142 -2.37 4.79 0.31
C PRO A 142 -2.51 5.15 -1.18
N HIS A 143 -3.51 4.65 -1.87
CA HIS A 143 -3.74 4.99 -3.27
C HIS A 143 -4.41 6.35 -3.44
N GLY A 144 -5.32 6.71 -2.53
CA GLY A 144 -6.01 7.99 -2.56
C GLY A 144 -7.20 8.05 -1.62
N SER A 145 -7.54 9.26 -1.22
CA SER A 145 -8.67 9.56 -0.34
C SER A 145 -9.23 10.95 -0.65
N THR A 146 -10.48 11.17 -0.31
CA THR A 146 -11.06 12.52 -0.25
C THR A 146 -10.64 13.27 1.02
N ASN A 147 -10.07 12.57 1.99
CA ASN A 147 -9.76 13.07 3.31
C ASN A 147 -8.28 13.46 3.42
N LYS A 148 -7.99 14.49 4.22
CA LYS A 148 -6.61 14.90 4.53
C LYS A 148 -5.81 13.71 5.07
N PHE A 149 -4.50 13.70 4.83
CA PHE A 149 -3.57 12.65 5.26
C PHE A 149 -3.93 11.25 4.78
N LEU A 150 -4.69 11.13 3.69
CA LEU A 150 -5.16 9.83 3.17
C LEU A 150 -6.01 9.03 4.16
N LEU A 151 -6.71 9.68 5.09
CA LEU A 151 -7.49 8.99 6.11
C LEU A 151 -8.71 8.27 5.51
N LYS A 152 -9.08 7.15 6.10
CA LYS A 152 -10.28 6.37 5.73
C LYS A 152 -11.59 7.10 6.05
N ARG A 153 -11.58 7.95 7.10
CA ARG A 153 -12.75 8.69 7.57
C ARG A 153 -12.53 10.18 7.42
N HIS A 154 -13.58 10.88 7.06
CA HIS A 154 -13.55 12.34 6.98
C HIS A 154 -13.38 12.95 8.37
N GLU A 155 -14.16 12.46 9.32
CA GLU A 155 -14.07 12.83 10.72
C GLU A 155 -13.04 11.96 11.43
N GLU A 156 -11.91 12.55 11.80
CA GLU A 156 -10.83 11.88 12.50
C GLU A 156 -11.30 11.19 13.79
N ARG A 157 -12.17 11.86 14.54
CA ARG A 157 -12.75 11.31 15.75
C ARG A 157 -13.48 9.98 15.51
N VAL A 158 -14.23 9.86 14.42
CA VAL A 158 -14.93 8.62 14.07
C VAL A 158 -13.93 7.49 13.83
N LEU A 159 -12.81 7.80 13.19
CA LEU A 159 -11.72 6.83 12.98
C LEU A 159 -11.14 6.34 14.32
N CYS A 160 -10.90 7.25 15.25
CA CYS A 160 -10.37 6.88 16.57
C CYS A 160 -11.37 6.03 17.38
N LEU A 161 -12.66 6.40 17.32
CA LEU A 161 -13.73 5.71 18.05
C LEU A 161 -14.07 4.32 17.50
N GLU A 162 -13.57 3.93 16.33
CA GLU A 162 -13.67 2.54 15.86
C GLU A 162 -13.00 1.54 16.85
N CYS A 163 -12.01 2.01 17.62
CA CYS A 163 -11.29 1.20 18.61
C CYS A 163 -11.40 1.77 20.03
N HIS A 164 -11.49 3.08 20.20
CA HIS A 164 -11.47 3.77 21.48
C HIS A 164 -12.90 4.11 22.00
N SER A 165 -13.77 3.10 22.06
CA SER A 165 -15.17 3.29 22.52
C SER A 165 -15.31 3.82 23.94
N ASN A 166 -14.32 3.59 24.81
CA ASN A 166 -14.31 4.01 26.22
C ASN A 166 -13.62 5.36 26.46
N ALA A 167 -13.16 6.06 25.41
CA ALA A 167 -12.48 7.33 25.55
C ALA A 167 -13.28 8.41 26.32
N PRO A 168 -14.63 8.47 26.25
CA PRO A 168 -15.43 9.45 27.00
C PRO A 168 -15.22 9.46 28.49
N LEU A 169 -14.90 8.33 29.10
CA LEU A 169 -14.76 8.23 30.57
C LEU A 169 -13.65 9.11 31.13
N PHE A 170 -12.59 9.37 30.36
CA PHE A 170 -11.46 10.19 30.80
C PHE A 170 -11.58 11.67 30.39
N HIS A 171 -12.53 12.01 29.52
CA HIS A 171 -12.70 13.33 28.94
C HIS A 171 -13.90 14.10 29.53
N ASN A 172 -14.56 13.54 30.56
CA ASN A 172 -15.76 14.09 31.17
C ASN A 172 -15.56 15.37 32.00
N GLN A 173 -14.30 15.86 32.14
CA GLN A 173 -14.02 17.05 32.95
C GLN A 173 -14.30 18.37 32.23
N ALA A 174 -14.58 18.32 30.93
CA ALA A 174 -15.01 19.50 30.17
C ALA A 174 -16.22 19.12 29.29
N PRO A 175 -17.45 19.33 29.76
CA PRO A 175 -18.67 19.05 28.99
C PRO A 175 -18.63 19.73 27.62
N GLY A 176 -18.77 18.96 26.54
CA GLY A 176 -18.76 19.47 25.18
C GLY A 176 -17.39 19.45 24.46
N ALA A 177 -16.26 19.49 25.13
CA ALA A 177 -14.96 19.55 24.51
C ALA A 177 -14.61 18.21 23.76
N PHE A 178 -15.02 17.08 24.29
CA PHE A 178 -14.81 15.77 23.68
C PHE A 178 -15.54 15.59 22.34
N PHE A 179 -16.76 16.13 22.24
CA PHE A 179 -17.59 15.96 21.06
C PHE A 179 -17.32 16.96 19.93
N GLN A 180 -16.53 17.98 20.16
CA GLN A 180 -16.36 19.10 19.22
C GLN A 180 -15.01 19.19 18.53
N GLY A 181 -14.03 18.33 18.87
CA GLY A 181 -12.68 18.43 18.33
C GLY A 181 -12.08 17.14 17.81
N ALA A 182 -11.07 17.27 16.95
CA ALA A 182 -10.21 16.18 16.55
C ALA A 182 -9.36 15.71 17.74
N CYS A 183 -9.20 14.41 17.90
CA CYS A 183 -8.40 13.83 18.99
C CYS A 183 -6.92 14.26 18.89
N THR A 184 -6.42 14.42 17.68
CA THR A 184 -5.04 14.87 17.41
C THR A 184 -4.77 16.34 17.76
N ARG A 185 -5.76 17.11 18.20
CA ARG A 185 -5.50 18.43 18.77
C ARG A 185 -4.69 18.34 20.07
N CYS A 186 -4.85 17.25 20.80
CA CYS A 186 -4.11 16.99 22.05
C CYS A 186 -3.17 15.79 21.89
N HIS A 187 -3.65 14.70 21.26
CA HIS A 187 -2.86 13.50 21.01
C HIS A 187 -2.09 13.62 19.69
N THR A 188 -1.08 14.48 19.67
CA THR A 188 -0.37 14.86 18.44
C THR A 188 0.55 13.76 17.89
N GLU A 189 1.08 12.91 18.77
CA GLU A 189 2.06 11.87 18.46
C GLU A 189 1.42 10.48 18.30
N ILE A 190 0.30 10.40 17.58
CA ILE A 190 -0.51 9.17 17.48
C ILE A 190 0.18 7.96 16.84
N HIS A 191 1.29 8.15 16.13
CA HIS A 191 2.06 7.02 15.58
C HIS A 191 2.97 6.36 16.61
N GLY A 192 3.26 7.09 17.70
CA GLY A 192 4.12 6.70 18.80
C GLY A 192 4.84 7.92 19.34
N SER A 193 5.20 7.90 20.64
CA SER A 193 5.90 9.00 21.30
C SER A 193 7.08 8.47 22.11
N ASN A 194 8.16 9.24 22.16
CA ASN A 194 9.29 8.96 23.02
C ASN A 194 9.16 9.66 24.40
N PHE A 195 8.15 10.51 24.58
CA PHE A 195 8.05 11.39 25.73
C PHE A 195 6.80 11.15 26.56
N ASN A 196 5.68 10.77 25.93
CA ASN A 196 4.41 10.73 26.64
C ASN A 196 3.56 9.52 26.20
N ARG A 197 3.13 8.70 27.19
CA ARG A 197 2.29 7.51 26.96
C ARG A 197 0.89 7.80 26.41
N PHE A 198 0.43 9.04 26.51
CA PHE A 198 -0.85 9.49 25.96
C PHE A 198 -0.68 10.23 24.63
N PHE A 199 0.53 10.19 24.05
CA PHE A 199 0.85 10.80 22.77
C PHE A 199 0.65 12.34 22.73
N PHE A 200 0.77 13.00 23.86
CA PHE A 200 0.86 14.47 23.92
C PHE A 200 2.26 14.90 23.47
N HIS A 201 2.33 16.11 22.91
CA HIS A 201 3.62 16.74 22.58
C HIS A 201 4.27 17.33 23.82
#